data_e51135b017384a45c8e491e3a634a278
#
_entry.id   e51135b017384a45c8e491e3a634a278
#
_cell.length_a   1.000
_cell.length_b   1.000
_cell.length_c   1.000
_cell.angle_alpha   90.00
_cell.angle_beta   90.00
_cell.angle_gamma   90.00
#
_symmetry.space_group_name_H-M   'P 1'
#
loop_
_entity.id
_entity.type
_entity.pdbx_description
1 polymer ?
#
loop_
_entity_poly.entity_id
_entity_poly.type
_entity_poly.pdbx_seq_one_letter_code
_entity_poly.pdbx_strand_id
1 'polypeptide(L)'
;MFLEKRQLKKELFVFLIITFAATYLLDFMVYMIYGLKTTSNATVWGLTPVAHMLFPAAAAIICMFYFKSSALTRETKIVFALFFSYMVLFFFETYVYPIMGTIGVLPLASSVIAILGFLTVFMLHLKKQWRRGLKPSRLFIGKNLRYYIILPVAIFTVILASLILNYITGLGVPSQEFNLYLFFVTFINMMFMGIFLLWPSVFGEEYGWRVYLQDRLFPLLGGYRGVLVLGIIWGIWHTPTILLGNNFPGQPILGNVAMIFFTIAVGIILSYAVLKTGSVWIAVLIHLIIDMMQVPSETYIAISIHPVFSFGSGIYGSVIIAVFSIILLRSKVWKNLKIRESN
;
A
#
# COMPACT_ATOMS: atom_id res chain seq x y z
N MET A 1 -0.59 32.31 1.49
CA MET A 1 -1.15 31.58 0.34
C MET A 1 -0.11 31.28 -0.74
N PHE A 2 0.55 32.27 -1.40
CA PHE A 2 1.62 31.99 -2.38
C PHE A 2 2.80 31.20 -1.77
N LEU A 3 3.25 31.58 -0.61
CA LEU A 3 4.31 30.89 0.14
C LEU A 3 3.88 29.47 0.52
N GLU A 4 2.65 29.26 0.93
CA GLU A 4 2.10 27.95 1.26
C GLU A 4 2.04 27.00 0.05
N LYS A 5 1.56 27.47 -1.11
CA LYS A 5 1.57 26.68 -2.36
C LYS A 5 2.99 26.32 -2.81
N ARG A 6 3.95 27.25 -2.68
CA ARG A 6 5.36 27.03 -3.01
C ARG A 6 5.97 25.98 -2.09
N GLN A 7 5.67 26.06 -0.79
CA GLN A 7 6.13 25.07 0.19
C GLN A 7 5.57 23.68 -0.12
N LEU A 8 4.26 23.55 -0.36
CA LEU A 8 3.63 22.28 -0.71
C LEU A 8 4.24 21.64 -1.97
N LYS A 9 4.53 22.45 -3.00
CA LYS A 9 5.20 21.97 -4.22
C LYS A 9 6.62 21.46 -3.93
N LYS A 10 7.38 22.16 -3.07
CA LYS A 10 8.72 21.76 -2.67
C LYS A 10 8.69 20.44 -1.88
N GLU A 11 7.79 20.33 -0.92
CA GLU A 11 7.60 19.10 -0.12
C GLU A 11 7.19 17.92 -1.00
N LEU A 12 6.27 18.14 -1.94
CA LEU A 12 5.84 17.14 -2.92
C LEU A 12 7.00 16.67 -3.79
N PHE A 13 7.78 17.59 -4.32
CA PHE A 13 8.89 17.28 -5.22
C PHE A 13 9.99 16.47 -4.50
N VAL A 14 10.40 16.91 -3.29
CA VAL A 14 11.41 16.21 -2.50
C VAL A 14 10.93 14.80 -2.12
N PHE A 15 9.68 14.67 -1.68
CA PHE A 15 9.07 13.37 -1.37
C PHE A 15 9.10 12.41 -2.57
N LEU A 16 8.68 12.87 -3.74
CA LEU A 16 8.67 12.04 -4.94
C LEU A 16 10.08 11.61 -5.36
N ILE A 17 11.05 12.54 -5.34
CA ILE A 17 12.44 12.18 -5.67
C ILE A 17 12.95 11.10 -4.71
N ILE A 18 12.82 11.27 -3.40
CA ILE A 18 13.32 10.30 -2.42
C ILE A 18 12.63 8.94 -2.63
N THR A 19 11.29 8.94 -2.76
CA THR A 19 10.52 7.70 -2.92
C THR A 19 10.92 6.94 -4.17
N PHE A 20 10.92 7.60 -5.32
CA PHE A 20 11.22 6.96 -6.60
C PHE A 20 12.69 6.55 -6.71
N ALA A 21 13.62 7.44 -6.32
CA ALA A 21 15.03 7.14 -6.36
C ALA A 21 15.39 5.95 -5.46
N ALA A 22 14.88 5.90 -4.24
CA ALA A 22 15.15 4.79 -3.32
C ALA A 22 14.58 3.46 -3.85
N THR A 23 13.34 3.47 -4.35
CA THR A 23 12.70 2.26 -4.89
C THR A 23 13.43 1.75 -6.13
N TYR A 24 13.66 2.62 -7.11
CA TYR A 24 14.29 2.25 -8.39
C TYR A 24 15.74 1.82 -8.20
N LEU A 25 16.47 2.46 -7.26
CA LEU A 25 17.82 2.06 -6.91
C LEU A 25 17.85 0.67 -6.25
N LEU A 26 16.90 0.36 -5.36
CA LEU A 26 16.79 -0.97 -4.76
C LEU A 26 16.60 -2.04 -5.84
N ASP A 27 15.65 -1.85 -6.75
CA ASP A 27 15.40 -2.80 -7.84
C ASP A 27 16.61 -3.01 -8.71
N PHE A 28 17.28 -1.91 -9.06
CA PHE A 28 18.52 -1.97 -9.84
C PHE A 28 19.61 -2.76 -9.08
N MET A 29 19.80 -2.50 -7.79
CA MET A 29 20.77 -3.23 -6.96
C MET A 29 20.43 -4.72 -6.83
N VAL A 30 19.16 -5.04 -6.61
CA VAL A 30 18.71 -6.45 -6.53
C VAL A 30 18.95 -7.16 -7.85
N TYR A 31 18.64 -6.51 -8.98
CA TYR A 31 18.93 -7.05 -10.30
C TYR A 31 20.43 -7.26 -10.53
N MET A 32 21.26 -6.30 -10.15
CA MET A 32 22.73 -6.41 -10.33
C MET A 32 23.37 -7.50 -9.48
N ILE A 33 22.83 -7.77 -8.27
CA ILE A 33 23.39 -8.76 -7.34
C ILE A 33 22.84 -10.16 -7.62
N TYR A 34 21.53 -10.27 -7.86
CA TYR A 34 20.83 -11.56 -7.93
C TYR A 34 20.39 -11.94 -9.36
N GLY A 35 20.50 -11.03 -10.35
CA GLY A 35 20.01 -11.23 -11.73
C GLY A 35 18.51 -11.24 -11.82
N LEU A 36 17.96 -11.82 -12.89
CA LEU A 36 16.53 -12.03 -13.05
C LEU A 36 16.00 -13.11 -12.08
N LYS A 37 14.70 -13.06 -11.80
CA LYS A 37 14.03 -14.02 -10.90
C LYS A 37 14.20 -15.45 -11.41
N THR A 38 14.70 -16.31 -10.53
CA THR A 38 14.88 -17.77 -10.71
C THR A 38 14.37 -18.50 -9.46
N THR A 39 14.35 -19.84 -9.49
CA THR A 39 14.00 -20.63 -8.30
C THR A 39 15.00 -20.45 -7.14
N SER A 40 16.27 -20.26 -7.46
CA SER A 40 17.33 -20.10 -6.45
C SER A 40 17.29 -18.76 -5.70
N ASN A 41 16.76 -17.71 -6.29
CA ASN A 41 16.62 -16.37 -5.71
C ASN A 41 15.16 -15.94 -5.49
N ALA A 42 14.22 -16.87 -5.59
CA ALA A 42 12.77 -16.61 -5.51
C ALA A 42 12.36 -15.92 -4.21
N THR A 43 13.01 -16.26 -3.07
CA THR A 43 12.73 -15.62 -1.77
C THR A 43 13.06 -14.14 -1.79
N VAL A 44 14.25 -13.76 -2.27
CA VAL A 44 14.65 -12.34 -2.39
C VAL A 44 13.68 -11.59 -3.29
N TRP A 45 13.37 -12.15 -4.47
CA TRP A 45 12.42 -11.54 -5.40
C TRP A 45 10.99 -11.50 -4.87
N GLY A 46 10.57 -12.45 -4.02
CA GLY A 46 9.27 -12.44 -3.36
C GLY A 46 9.16 -11.38 -2.26
N LEU A 47 10.27 -11.08 -1.56
CA LEU A 47 10.30 -10.07 -0.50
C LEU A 47 10.59 -8.64 -1.01
N THR A 48 11.13 -8.49 -2.22
CA THR A 48 11.47 -7.18 -2.79
C THR A 48 10.25 -6.24 -2.90
N PRO A 49 9.06 -6.66 -3.40
CA PRO A 49 7.87 -5.80 -3.37
C PRO A 49 7.47 -5.35 -1.95
N VAL A 50 7.63 -6.22 -0.94
CA VAL A 50 7.37 -5.89 0.47
C VAL A 50 8.34 -4.82 0.98
N ALA A 51 9.63 -4.89 0.55
CA ALA A 51 10.63 -3.88 0.86
C ALA A 51 10.31 -2.52 0.20
N HIS A 52 9.80 -2.53 -1.04
CA HIS A 52 9.38 -1.31 -1.74
C HIS A 52 8.33 -0.53 -0.96
N MET A 53 7.36 -1.23 -0.39
CA MET A 53 6.26 -0.63 0.35
C MET A 53 6.74 0.24 1.53
N LEU A 54 7.99 0.08 2.00
CA LEU A 54 8.55 0.86 3.09
C LEU A 54 9.02 2.26 2.66
N PHE A 55 9.42 2.45 1.41
CA PHE A 55 10.03 3.71 0.96
C PHE A 55 9.10 4.92 0.99
N PRO A 56 7.81 4.84 0.62
CA PRO A 56 6.93 6.02 0.68
C PRO A 56 6.80 6.60 2.08
N ALA A 57 6.66 5.78 3.15
CA ALA A 57 6.65 6.31 4.51
C ALA A 57 8.04 6.80 4.94
N ALA A 58 9.11 6.10 4.60
CA ALA A 58 10.46 6.55 4.90
C ALA A 58 10.72 7.95 4.32
N ALA A 59 10.39 8.15 3.05
CA ALA A 59 10.48 9.46 2.39
C ALA A 59 9.59 10.52 3.06
N ALA A 60 8.35 10.17 3.40
CA ALA A 60 7.42 11.04 4.10
C ALA A 60 7.98 11.48 5.45
N ILE A 61 8.48 10.55 6.25
CA ILE A 61 9.05 10.81 7.57
C ILE A 61 10.30 11.69 7.47
N ILE A 62 11.21 11.39 6.54
CA ILE A 62 12.40 12.22 6.27
C ILE A 62 11.97 13.65 5.91
N CYS A 63 11.01 13.82 5.02
CA CYS A 63 10.47 15.12 4.66
C CYS A 63 9.84 15.83 5.86
N MET A 64 9.07 15.12 6.71
CA MET A 64 8.47 15.71 7.90
C MET A 64 9.53 16.25 8.88
N PHE A 65 10.65 15.55 9.07
CA PHE A 65 11.77 16.04 9.88
C PHE A 65 12.48 17.23 9.21
N TYR A 66 12.79 17.12 7.93
CA TYR A 66 13.48 18.16 7.18
C TYR A 66 12.70 19.49 7.14
N PHE A 67 11.39 19.42 6.90
CA PHE A 67 10.51 20.58 6.86
C PHE A 67 9.90 20.94 8.21
N LYS A 68 10.36 20.32 9.31
CA LYS A 68 9.96 20.62 10.70
C LYS A 68 8.45 20.58 10.91
N SER A 69 7.80 19.51 10.45
CA SER A 69 6.36 19.34 10.56
C SER A 69 5.88 19.37 12.02
N SER A 70 4.82 20.14 12.27
CA SER A 70 4.15 20.18 13.58
C SER A 70 3.45 18.86 13.97
N ALA A 71 3.30 17.93 13.03
CA ALA A 71 2.75 16.61 13.29
C ALA A 71 3.75 15.64 13.97
N LEU A 72 5.02 16.02 14.13
CA LEU A 72 6.06 15.23 14.81
C LEU A 72 5.96 15.30 16.33
N THR A 73 4.84 14.85 16.88
CA THR A 73 4.66 14.71 18.33
C THR A 73 5.55 13.61 18.90
N ARG A 74 5.62 13.48 20.25
CA ARG A 74 6.35 12.39 20.91
C ARG A 74 5.82 11.02 20.48
N GLU A 75 4.51 10.83 20.49
CA GLU A 75 3.83 9.59 20.13
C GLU A 75 4.06 9.23 18.66
N THR A 76 3.98 10.21 17.77
CA THR A 76 4.30 10.03 16.34
C THR A 76 5.76 9.57 16.15
N LYS A 77 6.72 10.18 16.86
CA LYS A 77 8.13 9.79 16.77
C LYS A 77 8.38 8.36 17.26
N ILE A 78 7.65 7.89 18.29
CA ILE A 78 7.74 6.49 18.75
C ILE A 78 7.32 5.53 17.63
N VAL A 79 6.18 5.78 16.99
CA VAL A 79 5.71 4.94 15.87
C VAL A 79 6.71 4.94 14.72
N PHE A 80 7.26 6.09 14.38
CA PHE A 80 8.26 6.21 13.31
C PHE A 80 9.59 5.53 13.65
N ALA A 81 10.02 5.57 14.90
CA ALA A 81 11.22 4.86 15.33
C ALA A 81 11.06 3.33 15.18
N LEU A 82 9.90 2.79 15.60
CA LEU A 82 9.59 1.37 15.40
C LEU A 82 9.50 1.00 13.91
N PHE A 83 8.91 1.86 13.09
CA PHE A 83 8.87 1.66 11.64
C PHE A 83 10.28 1.60 11.03
N PHE A 84 11.16 2.53 11.37
CA PHE A 84 12.54 2.49 10.87
C PHE A 84 13.34 1.30 11.42
N SER A 85 13.12 0.91 12.68
CA SER A 85 13.73 -0.32 13.24
C SER A 85 13.30 -1.56 12.46
N TYR A 86 11.99 -1.66 12.15
CA TYR A 86 11.47 -2.72 11.28
C TYR A 86 12.15 -2.67 9.91
N MET A 87 12.16 -1.52 9.26
CA MET A 87 12.74 -1.34 7.93
C MET A 87 14.20 -1.79 7.88
N VAL A 88 15.04 -1.33 8.80
CA VAL A 88 16.47 -1.68 8.85
C VAL A 88 16.66 -3.19 9.02
N LEU A 89 15.95 -3.81 9.95
CA LEU A 89 16.05 -5.25 10.19
C LEU A 89 15.52 -6.05 9.00
N PHE A 90 14.39 -5.64 8.42
CA PHE A 90 13.81 -6.30 7.25
C PHE A 90 14.76 -6.27 6.05
N PHE A 91 15.39 -5.12 5.78
CA PHE A 91 16.41 -5.01 4.71
C PHE A 91 17.62 -5.88 4.98
N PHE A 92 18.11 -5.90 6.22
CA PHE A 92 19.24 -6.72 6.60
C PHE A 92 18.91 -8.22 6.41
N GLU A 93 17.77 -8.68 6.91
CA GLU A 93 17.30 -10.06 6.81
C GLU A 93 17.02 -10.48 5.35
N THR A 94 16.50 -9.57 4.53
CA THR A 94 16.13 -9.88 3.14
C THR A 94 17.32 -9.90 2.19
N TYR A 95 18.29 -9.01 2.37
CA TYR A 95 19.35 -8.81 1.38
C TYR A 95 20.74 -9.15 1.88
N VAL A 96 21.03 -9.01 3.18
CA VAL A 96 22.38 -9.28 3.72
C VAL A 96 22.53 -10.75 4.11
N TYR A 97 21.56 -11.34 4.80
CA TYR A 97 21.61 -12.75 5.19
C TYR A 97 21.81 -13.73 4.02
N PRO A 98 21.10 -13.58 2.87
CA PRO A 98 21.34 -14.45 1.72
C PRO A 98 22.78 -14.35 1.19
N ILE A 99 23.39 -13.16 1.18
CA ILE A 99 24.80 -12.98 0.78
C ILE A 99 25.75 -13.69 1.75
N MET A 100 25.39 -13.73 3.05
CA MET A 100 26.16 -14.41 4.09
C MET A 100 25.93 -15.95 4.11
N GLY A 101 25.19 -16.49 3.15
CA GLY A 101 24.90 -17.93 3.06
C GLY A 101 23.76 -18.42 3.95
N THR A 102 23.00 -17.54 4.59
CA THR A 102 21.84 -17.88 5.42
C THR A 102 20.54 -17.81 4.62
N ILE A 103 20.49 -18.51 3.49
CA ILE A 103 19.34 -18.50 2.58
C ILE A 103 18.15 -19.23 3.25
N GLY A 104 16.96 -18.62 3.15
CA GLY A 104 15.71 -19.23 3.62
C GLY A 104 15.35 -18.96 5.08
N VAL A 105 16.11 -18.11 5.78
CA VAL A 105 15.71 -17.66 7.12
C VAL A 105 14.57 -16.64 6.97
N LEU A 106 13.43 -16.92 7.59
CA LEU A 106 12.34 -15.96 7.68
C LEU A 106 12.81 -14.71 8.45
N PRO A 107 12.30 -13.52 8.10
CA PRO A 107 12.60 -12.26 8.80
C PRO A 107 12.08 -12.29 10.25
N LEU A 108 12.83 -12.89 11.17
CA LEU A 108 12.40 -13.08 12.56
C LEU A 108 12.54 -11.82 13.41
N ALA A 109 13.66 -11.11 13.29
CA ALA A 109 13.88 -9.92 14.11
C ALA A 109 12.96 -8.77 13.69
N SER A 110 12.75 -8.56 12.39
CA SER A 110 11.77 -7.61 11.89
C SER A 110 10.34 -7.99 12.29
N SER A 111 9.98 -9.28 12.30
CA SER A 111 8.70 -9.77 12.78
C SER A 111 8.46 -9.45 14.26
N VAL A 112 9.45 -9.58 15.11
CA VAL A 112 9.37 -9.18 16.52
C VAL A 112 9.10 -7.68 16.64
N ILE A 113 9.80 -6.85 15.86
CA ILE A 113 9.56 -5.40 15.84
C ILE A 113 8.15 -5.06 15.31
N ALA A 114 7.64 -5.80 14.34
CA ALA A 114 6.27 -5.62 13.85
C ALA A 114 5.25 -5.87 14.96
N ILE A 115 5.38 -6.97 15.72
CA ILE A 115 4.49 -7.29 16.85
C ILE A 115 4.61 -6.21 17.94
N LEU A 116 5.83 -5.81 18.32
CA LEU A 116 6.05 -4.74 19.30
C LEU A 116 5.47 -3.42 18.83
N GLY A 117 5.58 -3.13 17.54
CA GLY A 117 4.98 -1.95 16.90
C GLY A 117 3.46 -1.96 16.99
N PHE A 118 2.82 -3.10 16.65
CA PHE A 118 1.37 -3.28 16.77
C PHE A 118 0.90 -3.07 18.22
N LEU A 119 1.56 -3.73 19.18
CA LEU A 119 1.24 -3.56 20.60
C LEU A 119 1.43 -2.12 21.08
N THR A 120 2.49 -1.46 20.64
CA THR A 120 2.76 -0.05 20.98
C THR A 120 1.68 0.87 20.43
N VAL A 121 1.31 0.72 19.15
CA VAL A 121 0.21 1.49 18.55
C VAL A 121 -1.08 1.25 19.31
N PHE A 122 -1.41 0.00 19.65
CA PHE A 122 -2.56 -0.33 20.47
C PHE A 122 -2.52 0.36 21.84
N MET A 123 -1.41 0.27 22.57
CA MET A 123 -1.22 0.93 23.88
C MET A 123 -1.36 2.45 23.81
N LEU A 124 -0.83 3.08 22.75
CA LEU A 124 -0.97 4.52 22.53
C LEU A 124 -2.43 4.95 22.35
N HIS A 125 -3.32 4.05 21.96
CA HIS A 125 -4.75 4.32 21.86
C HIS A 125 -5.51 4.18 23.18
N LEU A 126 -4.97 3.52 24.20
CA LEU A 126 -5.68 3.31 25.48
C LEU A 126 -5.81 4.62 26.27
N LYS A 127 -4.79 5.49 26.29
CA LYS A 127 -4.82 6.74 27.03
C LYS A 127 -5.21 7.92 26.13
N LYS A 128 -6.21 8.70 26.55
CA LYS A 128 -6.73 9.87 25.81
C LYS A 128 -5.64 10.87 25.45
N GLN A 129 -4.67 11.09 26.34
CA GLN A 129 -3.54 12.01 26.12
C GLN A 129 -2.67 11.53 24.95
N TRP A 130 -2.23 10.28 24.95
CA TRP A 130 -1.38 9.71 23.89
C TRP A 130 -2.12 9.66 22.56
N ARG A 131 -3.38 9.25 22.57
CA ARG A 131 -4.23 9.25 21.37
C ARG A 131 -4.38 10.64 20.74
N ARG A 132 -4.38 11.71 21.54
CA ARG A 132 -4.37 13.09 21.02
C ARG A 132 -3.07 13.41 20.28
N GLY A 133 -1.93 12.90 20.75
CA GLY A 133 -0.63 13.05 20.10
C GLY A 133 -0.55 12.38 18.73
N LEU A 134 -1.29 11.31 18.47
CA LEU A 134 -1.34 10.62 17.18
C LEU A 134 -2.19 11.35 16.13
N LYS A 135 -3.06 12.28 16.54
CA LYS A 135 -4.04 12.90 15.64
C LYS A 135 -3.44 13.75 14.53
N PRO A 136 -2.42 14.61 14.77
CA PRO A 136 -1.85 15.47 13.72
C PRO A 136 -1.21 14.68 12.57
N SER A 137 -0.68 13.48 12.85
CA SER A 137 -0.05 12.57 11.88
C SER A 137 -1.00 11.51 11.31
N ARG A 138 -2.32 11.61 11.58
CA ARG A 138 -3.35 10.64 11.17
C ARG A 138 -3.11 9.21 11.65
N LEU A 139 -2.31 9.02 12.70
CA LEU A 139 -2.01 7.72 13.32
C LEU A 139 -3.03 7.28 14.36
N PHE A 140 -4.10 8.04 14.61
CA PHE A 140 -5.20 7.63 15.47
C PHE A 140 -6.29 6.90 14.67
N ILE A 141 -7.11 6.08 15.31
CA ILE A 141 -8.17 5.30 14.63
C ILE A 141 -9.19 6.20 13.90
N GLY A 142 -9.29 7.47 14.29
CA GLY A 142 -10.11 8.43 13.57
C GLY A 142 -11.55 8.49 14.06
N LYS A 143 -12.43 8.93 13.17
CA LYS A 143 -13.88 9.07 13.38
C LYS A 143 -14.65 8.17 12.41
N ASN A 144 -15.99 8.09 12.58
CA ASN A 144 -16.85 7.33 11.67
C ASN A 144 -16.46 5.84 11.58
N LEU A 145 -16.31 5.17 12.71
CA LEU A 145 -15.83 3.78 12.82
C LEU A 145 -16.61 2.77 11.96
N ARG A 146 -17.85 3.06 11.57
CA ARG A 146 -18.63 2.22 10.65
C ARG A 146 -17.90 1.95 9.32
N TYR A 147 -17.05 2.87 8.87
CA TYR A 147 -16.28 2.68 7.63
C TYR A 147 -15.22 1.59 7.75
N TYR A 148 -14.77 1.26 8.97
CA TYR A 148 -13.85 0.13 9.23
C TYR A 148 -14.52 -1.25 9.04
N ILE A 149 -15.83 -1.28 8.86
CA ILE A 149 -16.59 -2.50 8.51
C ILE A 149 -17.06 -2.38 7.05
N ILE A 150 -17.75 -1.29 6.71
CA ILE A 150 -18.42 -1.14 5.41
C ILE A 150 -17.43 -1.22 4.24
N LEU A 151 -16.32 -0.48 4.29
CA LEU A 151 -15.38 -0.44 3.16
C LEU A 151 -14.55 -1.73 3.04
N PRO A 152 -13.98 -2.31 4.11
CA PRO A 152 -13.34 -3.61 4.05
C PRO A 152 -14.24 -4.72 3.51
N VAL A 153 -15.47 -4.82 3.98
CA VAL A 153 -16.44 -5.81 3.49
C VAL A 153 -16.79 -5.57 2.03
N ALA A 154 -17.03 -4.32 1.64
CA ALA A 154 -17.36 -3.98 0.26
C ALA A 154 -16.22 -4.33 -0.71
N ILE A 155 -14.97 -3.94 -0.40
CA ILE A 155 -13.83 -4.25 -1.27
C ILE A 155 -13.54 -5.74 -1.33
N PHE A 156 -13.61 -6.43 -0.19
CA PHE A 156 -13.47 -7.88 -0.14
C PHE A 156 -14.49 -8.57 -1.06
N THR A 157 -15.76 -8.17 -0.97
CA THR A 157 -16.85 -8.73 -1.79
C THR A 157 -16.63 -8.44 -3.28
N VAL A 158 -16.22 -7.22 -3.63
CA VAL A 158 -15.95 -6.83 -5.03
C VAL A 158 -14.80 -7.65 -5.61
N ILE A 159 -13.71 -7.81 -4.86
CA ILE A 159 -12.55 -8.59 -5.32
C ILE A 159 -12.90 -10.08 -5.41
N LEU A 160 -13.56 -10.63 -4.39
CA LEU A 160 -13.96 -12.04 -4.41
C LEU A 160 -14.88 -12.35 -5.59
N ALA A 161 -15.89 -11.50 -5.84
CA ALA A 161 -16.75 -11.65 -7.01
C ALA A 161 -15.96 -11.59 -8.32
N SER A 162 -15.01 -10.68 -8.43
CA SER A 162 -14.11 -10.55 -9.57
C SER A 162 -13.27 -11.82 -9.81
N LEU A 163 -12.73 -12.41 -8.74
CA LEU A 163 -11.96 -13.67 -8.82
C LEU A 163 -12.82 -14.88 -9.20
N ILE A 164 -14.04 -14.95 -8.67
CA ILE A 164 -14.99 -16.00 -9.06
C ILE A 164 -15.37 -15.85 -10.54
N LEU A 165 -15.55 -14.62 -11.03
CA LEU A 165 -15.75 -14.39 -12.47
C LEU A 165 -14.55 -14.85 -13.30
N ASN A 166 -13.33 -14.67 -12.82
CA ASN A 166 -12.13 -15.17 -13.50
C ASN A 166 -12.18 -16.70 -13.69
N TYR A 167 -12.63 -17.42 -12.66
CA TYR A 167 -12.82 -18.86 -12.70
C TYR A 167 -13.97 -19.27 -13.66
N ILE A 168 -15.15 -18.69 -13.50
CA ILE A 168 -16.35 -19.05 -14.28
C ILE A 168 -16.17 -18.78 -15.78
N THR A 169 -15.45 -17.69 -16.13
CA THR A 169 -15.20 -17.34 -17.54
C THR A 169 -14.04 -18.11 -18.17
N GLY A 170 -13.34 -18.94 -17.39
CA GLY A 170 -12.16 -19.67 -17.87
C GLY A 170 -10.93 -18.82 -18.11
N LEU A 171 -10.92 -17.55 -17.63
CA LEU A 171 -9.75 -16.67 -17.70
C LEU A 171 -8.72 -16.94 -16.60
N GLY A 172 -9.03 -17.82 -15.68
CA GLY A 172 -8.14 -18.30 -14.64
C GLY A 172 -8.55 -19.66 -14.12
N VAL A 173 -7.56 -20.39 -13.62
CA VAL A 173 -7.74 -21.71 -12.98
C VAL A 173 -7.00 -21.71 -11.64
N PRO A 174 -7.49 -22.39 -10.61
CA PRO A 174 -6.78 -22.51 -9.35
C PRO A 174 -5.52 -23.38 -9.53
N SER A 175 -4.47 -23.13 -8.75
CA SER A 175 -3.29 -24.01 -8.73
C SER A 175 -3.56 -25.35 -8.05
N GLN A 176 -4.62 -25.40 -7.23
CA GLN A 176 -5.21 -26.62 -6.69
C GLN A 176 -6.68 -26.73 -7.13
N GLU A 177 -7.47 -27.58 -6.48
CA GLU A 177 -8.90 -27.66 -6.77
C GLU A 177 -9.64 -26.41 -6.26
N PHE A 178 -10.69 -26.00 -7.00
CA PHE A 178 -11.57 -24.92 -6.57
C PHE A 178 -12.22 -25.25 -5.24
N ASN A 179 -11.93 -24.43 -4.21
CA ASN A 179 -12.38 -24.70 -2.85
C ASN A 179 -12.56 -23.40 -2.04
N LEU A 180 -13.80 -22.94 -1.95
CA LEU A 180 -14.12 -21.73 -1.17
C LEU A 180 -13.85 -21.88 0.32
N TYR A 181 -14.03 -23.06 0.91
CA TYR A 181 -13.75 -23.27 2.32
C TYR A 181 -12.26 -23.08 2.63
N LEU A 182 -11.39 -23.74 1.87
CA LEU A 182 -9.94 -23.58 2.03
C LEU A 182 -9.46 -22.17 1.68
N PHE A 183 -10.11 -21.50 0.71
CA PHE A 183 -9.86 -20.09 0.46
C PHE A 183 -10.09 -19.25 1.72
N PHE A 184 -11.24 -19.38 2.39
CA PHE A 184 -11.54 -18.59 3.59
C PHE A 184 -10.60 -18.92 4.75
N VAL A 185 -10.31 -20.21 4.98
CA VAL A 185 -9.36 -20.62 6.02
C VAL A 185 -7.98 -20.03 5.80
N THR A 186 -7.46 -20.12 4.58
CA THR A 186 -6.15 -19.56 4.22
C THR A 186 -6.17 -18.03 4.28
N PHE A 187 -7.23 -17.38 3.79
CA PHE A 187 -7.37 -15.93 3.88
C PHE A 187 -7.37 -15.43 5.33
N ILE A 188 -8.08 -16.08 6.24
CA ILE A 188 -8.09 -15.70 7.67
C ILE A 188 -6.67 -15.84 8.26
N ASN A 189 -5.96 -16.92 7.95
CA ASN A 189 -4.57 -17.10 8.39
C ASN A 189 -3.66 -16.00 7.83
N MET A 190 -3.78 -15.69 6.52
CA MET A 190 -3.02 -14.61 5.89
C MET A 190 -3.34 -13.24 6.50
N MET A 191 -4.61 -12.96 6.81
CA MET A 191 -5.01 -11.72 7.50
C MET A 191 -4.40 -11.62 8.88
N PHE A 192 -4.34 -12.73 9.64
CA PHE A 192 -3.67 -12.76 10.93
C PHE A 192 -2.17 -12.42 10.78
N MET A 193 -1.48 -13.06 9.84
CA MET A 193 -0.08 -12.75 9.52
C MET A 193 0.08 -11.29 9.08
N GLY A 194 -0.80 -10.80 8.20
CA GLY A 194 -0.78 -9.42 7.70
C GLY A 194 -0.90 -8.39 8.81
N ILE A 195 -1.86 -8.56 9.71
CA ILE A 195 -2.12 -7.63 10.83
C ILE A 195 -0.96 -7.58 11.82
N PHE A 196 -0.29 -8.68 12.11
CA PHE A 196 0.75 -8.72 13.14
C PHE A 196 2.17 -8.58 12.59
N LEU A 197 2.44 -9.05 11.37
CA LEU A 197 3.81 -9.13 10.84
C LEU A 197 4.07 -8.21 9.64
N LEU A 198 3.08 -8.04 8.73
CA LEU A 198 3.28 -7.32 7.48
C LEU A 198 2.69 -5.90 7.48
N TRP A 199 1.94 -5.53 8.53
CA TRP A 199 1.36 -4.19 8.61
C TRP A 199 2.36 -3.04 8.44
N PRO A 200 3.66 -3.14 8.86
CA PRO A 200 4.57 -2.02 8.67
C PRO A 200 4.86 -1.72 7.19
N SER A 201 4.88 -2.75 6.34
CA SER A 201 5.08 -2.57 4.90
C SER A 201 3.87 -1.88 4.28
N VAL A 202 2.66 -2.38 4.51
CA VAL A 202 1.42 -1.75 4.03
C VAL A 202 1.24 -0.35 4.62
N PHE A 203 1.57 -0.15 5.90
CA PHE A 203 1.63 1.19 6.50
C PHE A 203 2.63 2.09 5.76
N GLY A 204 3.75 1.53 5.35
CA GLY A 204 4.78 2.22 4.58
C GLY A 204 4.22 2.87 3.31
N GLU A 205 3.48 2.11 2.52
CA GLU A 205 2.78 2.66 1.35
C GLU A 205 1.71 3.67 1.73
N GLU A 206 0.78 3.28 2.58
CA GLU A 206 -0.40 4.09 2.85
C GLU A 206 -0.08 5.39 3.58
N TYR A 207 0.95 5.39 4.45
CA TYR A 207 1.38 6.62 5.08
C TYR A 207 2.00 7.60 4.07
N GLY A 208 2.83 7.10 3.17
CA GLY A 208 3.41 7.90 2.08
C GLY A 208 2.34 8.45 1.14
N TRP A 209 1.48 7.59 0.63
CA TRP A 209 0.51 7.96 -0.40
C TRP A 209 -0.72 8.69 0.18
N ARG A 210 -1.37 8.15 1.23
CA ARG A 210 -2.68 8.65 1.73
C ARG A 210 -2.55 9.69 2.83
N VAL A 211 -1.38 9.81 3.47
CA VAL A 211 -1.14 10.87 4.46
C VAL A 211 -0.24 11.95 3.88
N TYR A 212 0.99 11.60 3.44
CA TYR A 212 1.94 12.63 3.03
C TYR A 212 1.61 13.21 1.64
N LEU A 213 1.55 12.38 0.60
CA LEU A 213 1.30 12.84 -0.78
C LEU A 213 -0.09 13.45 -0.92
N GLN A 214 -1.12 12.78 -0.43
CA GLN A 214 -2.51 13.24 -0.52
C GLN A 214 -2.70 14.63 0.12
N ASP A 215 -2.13 14.86 1.31
CA ASP A 215 -2.28 16.11 2.04
C ASP A 215 -1.53 17.30 1.36
N ARG A 216 -0.61 17.03 0.41
CA ARG A 216 0.06 18.05 -0.42
C ARG A 216 -0.60 18.23 -1.77
N LEU A 217 -1.03 17.13 -2.37
CA LEU A 217 -1.54 17.12 -3.74
C LEU A 217 -2.98 17.67 -3.82
N PHE A 218 -3.85 17.32 -2.87
CA PHE A 218 -5.25 17.73 -2.90
C PHE A 218 -5.44 19.25 -2.69
N PRO A 219 -4.71 19.93 -1.82
CA PRO A 219 -4.75 21.38 -1.74
C PRO A 219 -4.31 22.08 -3.03
N LEU A 220 -3.38 21.47 -3.80
CA LEU A 220 -2.89 22.04 -5.05
C LEU A 220 -3.86 21.82 -6.24
N LEU A 221 -4.42 20.61 -6.37
CA LEU A 221 -5.18 20.17 -7.54
C LEU A 221 -6.68 20.07 -7.30
N GLY A 222 -7.11 20.06 -6.03
CA GLY A 222 -8.48 19.68 -5.63
C GLY A 222 -8.62 18.17 -5.50
N GLY A 223 -9.70 17.71 -4.84
CA GLY A 223 -9.88 16.30 -4.51
C GLY A 223 -9.95 15.37 -5.72
N TYR A 224 -10.75 15.72 -6.73
CA TYR A 224 -10.96 14.88 -7.91
C TYR A 224 -9.68 14.71 -8.76
N ARG A 225 -9.05 15.84 -9.15
CA ARG A 225 -7.80 15.78 -9.93
C ARG A 225 -6.67 15.21 -9.10
N GLY A 226 -6.61 15.57 -7.81
CA GLY A 226 -5.60 15.09 -6.88
C GLY A 226 -5.60 13.57 -6.74
N VAL A 227 -6.77 12.93 -6.58
CA VAL A 227 -6.84 11.48 -6.42
C VAL A 227 -6.49 10.74 -7.71
N LEU A 228 -6.84 11.27 -8.88
CA LEU A 228 -6.44 10.69 -10.16
C LEU A 228 -4.91 10.74 -10.35
N VAL A 229 -4.31 11.92 -10.13
CA VAL A 229 -2.86 12.10 -10.24
C VAL A 229 -2.12 11.23 -9.21
N LEU A 230 -2.65 11.11 -7.98
CA LEU A 230 -2.09 10.22 -6.96
C LEU A 230 -2.09 8.76 -7.42
N GLY A 231 -3.19 8.27 -8.01
CA GLY A 231 -3.29 6.93 -8.54
C GLY A 231 -2.32 6.68 -9.70
N ILE A 232 -2.14 7.65 -10.60
CA ILE A 232 -1.15 7.57 -11.69
C ILE A 232 0.28 7.50 -11.13
N ILE A 233 0.63 8.36 -10.17
CA ILE A 233 1.95 8.35 -9.52
C ILE A 233 2.21 6.99 -8.86
N TRP A 234 1.24 6.47 -8.13
CA TRP A 234 1.34 5.17 -7.47
C TRP A 234 1.50 4.02 -8.47
N GLY A 235 0.76 4.04 -9.60
CA GLY A 235 0.91 3.05 -10.67
C GLY A 235 2.28 3.08 -11.32
N ILE A 236 2.80 4.27 -11.67
CA ILE A 236 4.14 4.44 -12.24
C ILE A 236 5.24 3.96 -11.27
N TRP A 237 5.03 4.12 -9.97
CA TRP A 237 5.98 3.65 -8.96
C TRP A 237 6.21 2.14 -9.00
N HIS A 238 5.24 1.33 -9.47
CA HIS A 238 5.39 -0.11 -9.65
C HIS A 238 6.20 -0.51 -10.90
N THR A 239 6.55 0.44 -11.78
CA THR A 239 7.18 0.14 -13.07
C THR A 239 8.40 -0.78 -12.97
N PRO A 240 9.38 -0.58 -12.08
CA PRO A 240 10.56 -1.45 -12.04
C PRO A 240 10.21 -2.90 -11.70
N THR A 241 9.36 -3.13 -10.71
CA THR A 241 8.94 -4.49 -10.35
C THR A 241 8.19 -5.20 -11.47
N ILE A 242 7.38 -4.46 -12.24
CA ILE A 242 6.66 -5.00 -13.40
C ILE A 242 7.65 -5.35 -14.53
N LEU A 243 8.63 -4.50 -14.80
CA LEU A 243 9.69 -4.77 -15.77
C LEU A 243 10.52 -6.01 -15.41
N LEU A 244 10.66 -6.29 -14.11
CA LEU A 244 11.38 -7.44 -13.56
C LEU A 244 10.50 -8.69 -13.41
N GLY A 245 9.25 -8.64 -13.92
CA GLY A 245 8.36 -9.80 -14.03
C GLY A 245 7.39 -10.01 -12.86
N ASN A 246 7.23 -9.03 -11.95
CA ASN A 246 6.20 -9.08 -10.93
C ASN A 246 4.85 -8.58 -11.46
N ASN A 247 3.76 -8.99 -10.85
CA ASN A 247 2.35 -8.66 -11.15
C ASN A 247 1.89 -9.06 -12.56
N PHE A 248 2.66 -8.74 -13.61
CA PHE A 248 2.29 -8.97 -15.02
C PHE A 248 3.43 -9.65 -15.78
N PRO A 249 3.81 -10.90 -15.45
CA PRO A 249 4.90 -11.61 -16.09
C PRO A 249 4.68 -11.72 -17.61
N GLY A 250 5.73 -11.41 -18.39
CA GLY A 250 5.69 -11.46 -19.85
C GLY A 250 4.95 -10.29 -20.53
N GLN A 251 4.34 -9.36 -19.78
CA GLN A 251 3.55 -8.25 -20.31
C GLN A 251 3.94 -6.88 -19.70
N PRO A 252 5.23 -6.47 -19.75
CA PRO A 252 5.69 -5.33 -19.00
C PRO A 252 5.04 -3.99 -19.39
N ILE A 253 4.78 -3.76 -20.69
CA ILE A 253 4.19 -2.49 -21.16
C ILE A 253 2.70 -2.44 -20.81
N LEU A 254 1.93 -3.45 -21.23
CA LEU A 254 0.50 -3.51 -20.94
C LEU A 254 0.22 -3.67 -19.44
N GLY A 255 1.10 -4.37 -18.72
CA GLY A 255 1.04 -4.53 -17.27
C GLY A 255 1.18 -3.19 -16.54
N ASN A 256 2.07 -2.30 -16.99
CA ASN A 256 2.16 -0.95 -16.43
C ASN A 256 0.88 -0.14 -16.65
N VAL A 257 0.28 -0.24 -17.83
CA VAL A 257 -1.01 0.42 -18.11
C VAL A 257 -2.10 -0.15 -17.20
N ALA A 258 -2.21 -1.48 -17.09
CA ALA A 258 -3.19 -2.13 -16.22
C ALA A 258 -2.97 -1.73 -14.74
N MET A 259 -1.73 -1.67 -14.27
CA MET A 259 -1.39 -1.24 -12.91
C MET A 259 -1.83 0.21 -12.65
N ILE A 260 -1.63 1.13 -13.59
CA ILE A 260 -2.09 2.52 -13.45
C ILE A 260 -3.61 2.58 -13.32
N PHE A 261 -4.37 1.81 -14.12
CA PHE A 261 -5.83 1.74 -13.98
C PHE A 261 -6.26 1.16 -12.64
N PHE A 262 -5.62 0.08 -12.20
CA PHE A 262 -5.87 -0.55 -10.91
C PHE A 262 -5.60 0.41 -9.75
N THR A 263 -4.43 1.06 -9.73
CA THR A 263 -4.04 1.97 -8.66
C THR A 263 -4.87 3.26 -8.62
N ILE A 264 -5.39 3.74 -9.76
CA ILE A 264 -6.38 4.82 -9.77
C ILE A 264 -7.66 4.36 -9.08
N ALA A 265 -8.19 3.21 -9.46
CA ALA A 265 -9.46 2.71 -8.93
C ALA A 265 -9.35 2.42 -7.41
N VAL A 266 -8.36 1.65 -6.99
CA VAL A 266 -8.10 1.37 -5.56
C VAL A 266 -7.72 2.64 -4.82
N GLY A 267 -6.92 3.52 -5.44
CA GLY A 267 -6.50 4.81 -4.88
C GLY A 267 -7.67 5.71 -4.47
N ILE A 268 -8.74 5.72 -5.24
CA ILE A 268 -9.97 6.45 -4.91
C ILE A 268 -10.62 5.89 -3.63
N ILE A 269 -10.69 4.55 -3.50
CA ILE A 269 -11.28 3.89 -2.34
C ILE A 269 -10.49 4.20 -1.07
N LEU A 270 -9.16 4.04 -1.12
CA LEU A 270 -8.27 4.29 0.02
C LEU A 270 -8.27 5.76 0.43
N SER A 271 -8.19 6.68 -0.54
CA SER A 271 -8.26 8.11 -0.28
C SER A 271 -9.61 8.52 0.31
N TYR A 272 -10.71 7.96 -0.20
CA TYR A 272 -12.05 8.17 0.37
C TYR A 272 -12.12 7.71 1.83
N ALA A 273 -11.59 6.53 2.12
CA ALA A 273 -11.57 5.96 3.47
C ALA A 273 -10.84 6.89 4.46
N VAL A 274 -9.64 7.36 4.07
CA VAL A 274 -8.85 8.30 4.89
C VAL A 274 -9.56 9.65 5.05
N LEU A 275 -10.17 10.20 4.00
CA LEU A 275 -10.93 11.45 4.11
C LEU A 275 -12.15 11.32 5.03
N LYS A 276 -12.82 10.16 5.05
CA LYS A 276 -13.99 9.91 5.90
C LYS A 276 -13.65 9.69 7.36
N THR A 277 -12.54 9.05 7.65
CA THR A 277 -12.16 8.68 9.03
C THR A 277 -11.13 9.63 9.63
N GLY A 278 -10.27 10.22 8.80
CA GLY A 278 -9.09 10.99 9.23
C GLY A 278 -7.93 10.11 9.69
N SER A 279 -7.94 8.82 9.39
CA SER A 279 -6.98 7.82 9.87
C SER A 279 -6.31 7.09 8.70
N VAL A 280 -5.01 6.81 8.82
CA VAL A 280 -4.29 5.94 7.88
C VAL A 280 -4.67 4.47 8.06
N TRP A 281 -5.04 4.05 9.26
CA TRP A 281 -5.24 2.65 9.59
C TRP A 281 -6.38 1.97 8.82
N ILE A 282 -7.36 2.73 8.37
CA ILE A 282 -8.40 2.18 7.49
C ILE A 282 -7.85 1.87 6.09
N ALA A 283 -6.95 2.69 5.57
CA ALA A 283 -6.30 2.40 4.30
C ALA A 283 -5.38 1.18 4.44
N VAL A 284 -4.61 1.10 5.52
CA VAL A 284 -3.80 -0.09 5.86
C VAL A 284 -4.66 -1.35 5.92
N LEU A 285 -5.81 -1.31 6.60
CA LEU A 285 -6.71 -2.47 6.70
C LEU A 285 -7.26 -2.90 5.33
N ILE A 286 -7.72 -1.95 4.52
CA ILE A 286 -8.25 -2.24 3.18
C ILE A 286 -7.16 -2.81 2.27
N HIS A 287 -5.96 -2.23 2.30
CA HIS A 287 -4.83 -2.68 1.50
C HIS A 287 -4.35 -4.08 1.95
N LEU A 288 -4.25 -4.33 3.25
CA LEU A 288 -3.98 -5.68 3.78
C LEU A 288 -4.98 -6.72 3.24
N ILE A 289 -6.27 -6.39 3.18
CA ILE A 289 -7.27 -7.31 2.62
C ILE A 289 -6.95 -7.62 1.15
N ILE A 290 -6.60 -6.62 0.35
CA ILE A 290 -6.26 -6.79 -1.06
C ILE A 290 -5.06 -7.73 -1.21
N ASP A 291 -3.98 -7.47 -0.47
CA ASP A 291 -2.75 -8.25 -0.56
C ASP A 291 -2.93 -9.68 -0.02
N MET A 292 -3.59 -9.82 1.12
CA MET A 292 -3.78 -11.13 1.76
C MET A 292 -4.79 -12.02 1.02
N MET A 293 -5.56 -11.49 0.08
CA MET A 293 -6.39 -12.28 -0.83
C MET A 293 -5.58 -12.95 -1.94
N GLN A 294 -4.38 -12.50 -2.25
CA GLN A 294 -3.64 -12.98 -3.42
C GLN A 294 -3.36 -14.48 -3.34
N VAL A 295 -2.61 -14.93 -2.34
CA VAL A 295 -2.22 -16.35 -2.20
C VAL A 295 -3.42 -17.30 -2.14
N PRO A 296 -4.44 -17.09 -1.27
CA PRO A 296 -5.58 -18.01 -1.24
C PRO A 296 -6.39 -17.99 -2.54
N SER A 297 -6.43 -16.85 -3.25
CA SER A 297 -7.13 -16.77 -4.54
C SER A 297 -6.45 -17.58 -5.63
N GLU A 298 -5.14 -17.43 -5.78
CA GLU A 298 -4.35 -18.17 -6.75
C GLU A 298 -4.37 -19.66 -6.46
N THR A 299 -4.44 -20.05 -5.19
CA THR A 299 -4.44 -21.45 -4.78
C THR A 299 -5.78 -22.12 -5.00
N TYR A 300 -6.90 -21.48 -4.61
CA TYR A 300 -8.19 -22.15 -4.46
C TYR A 300 -9.32 -21.58 -5.32
N ILE A 301 -9.12 -20.44 -6.00
CA ILE A 301 -10.15 -19.85 -6.86
C ILE A 301 -9.68 -19.75 -8.30
N ALA A 302 -8.67 -18.89 -8.59
CA ALA A 302 -8.15 -18.73 -9.94
C ALA A 302 -6.81 -17.99 -9.96
N ILE A 303 -5.82 -18.58 -10.63
CA ILE A 303 -4.64 -17.89 -11.16
C ILE A 303 -4.97 -17.42 -12.58
N SER A 304 -4.66 -16.19 -12.91
CA SER A 304 -4.98 -15.62 -14.22
C SER A 304 -4.11 -16.23 -15.32
N ILE A 305 -4.73 -16.72 -16.39
CA ILE A 305 -4.03 -17.22 -17.59
C ILE A 305 -3.39 -16.04 -18.35
N HIS A 306 -4.09 -14.92 -18.41
CA HIS A 306 -3.61 -13.68 -19.01
C HIS A 306 -3.66 -12.55 -17.97
N PRO A 307 -2.56 -12.25 -17.27
CA PRO A 307 -2.57 -11.31 -16.14
C PRO A 307 -3.17 -9.94 -16.47
N VAL A 308 -2.95 -9.43 -17.69
CA VAL A 308 -3.47 -8.13 -18.12
C VAL A 308 -4.97 -8.18 -18.44
N PHE A 309 -5.42 -9.21 -19.16
CA PHE A 309 -6.82 -9.35 -19.59
C PHE A 309 -7.59 -10.33 -18.70
N SER A 310 -7.60 -10.05 -17.42
CA SER A 310 -8.22 -10.88 -16.39
C SER A 310 -9.02 -10.04 -15.41
N PHE A 311 -9.82 -10.71 -14.61
CA PHE A 311 -10.38 -10.16 -13.39
C PHE A 311 -9.29 -10.15 -12.28
N GLY A 312 -9.52 -9.44 -11.19
CA GLY A 312 -8.49 -9.19 -10.18
C GLY A 312 -7.74 -7.87 -10.45
N SER A 313 -6.41 -7.90 -10.50
CA SER A 313 -5.58 -6.71 -10.82
C SER A 313 -5.47 -6.39 -12.31
N GLY A 314 -5.97 -7.25 -13.18
CA GLY A 314 -6.04 -7.02 -14.62
C GLY A 314 -7.11 -5.98 -15.00
N ILE A 315 -7.21 -5.68 -16.30
CA ILE A 315 -8.10 -4.62 -16.81
C ILE A 315 -9.56 -4.90 -16.45
N TYR A 316 -10.04 -6.14 -16.56
CA TYR A 316 -11.46 -6.45 -16.29
C TYR A 316 -11.80 -6.27 -14.82
N GLY A 317 -10.91 -6.70 -13.89
CA GLY A 317 -11.08 -6.46 -12.46
C GLY A 317 -10.98 -4.98 -12.11
N SER A 318 -10.05 -4.27 -12.73
CA SER A 318 -9.91 -2.82 -12.56
C SER A 318 -11.18 -2.06 -12.97
N VAL A 319 -11.87 -2.49 -14.03
CA VAL A 319 -13.17 -1.91 -14.45
C VAL A 319 -14.24 -2.12 -13.36
N ILE A 320 -14.33 -3.33 -12.78
CA ILE A 320 -15.28 -3.60 -11.70
C ILE A 320 -15.00 -2.72 -10.48
N ILE A 321 -13.73 -2.63 -10.07
CA ILE A 321 -13.32 -1.77 -8.95
C ILE A 321 -13.58 -0.30 -9.28
N ALA A 322 -13.36 0.13 -10.53
CA ALA A 322 -13.61 1.51 -10.97
C ALA A 322 -15.09 1.88 -10.89
N VAL A 323 -16.01 0.97 -11.20
CA VAL A 323 -17.45 1.22 -11.03
C VAL A 323 -17.78 1.52 -9.56
N PHE A 324 -17.24 0.73 -8.62
CA PHE A 324 -17.38 1.01 -7.19
C PHE A 324 -16.75 2.36 -6.80
N SER A 325 -15.56 2.66 -7.33
CA SER A 325 -14.85 3.91 -7.08
C SER A 325 -15.61 5.15 -7.59
N ILE A 326 -16.26 5.06 -8.76
CA ILE A 326 -17.10 6.13 -9.32
C ILE A 326 -18.29 6.45 -8.40
N ILE A 327 -18.88 5.44 -7.75
CA ILE A 327 -19.92 5.68 -6.74
C ILE A 327 -19.37 6.50 -5.57
N LEU A 328 -18.16 6.21 -5.09
CA LEU A 328 -17.53 6.96 -4.00
C LEU A 328 -17.14 8.38 -4.40
N LEU A 329 -16.82 8.63 -5.69
CA LEU A 329 -16.53 9.97 -6.20
C LEU A 329 -17.75 10.92 -6.15
N ARG A 330 -18.98 10.40 -6.06
CA ARG A 330 -20.19 11.24 -5.88
C ARG A 330 -20.26 11.90 -4.49
N SER A 331 -19.42 11.48 -3.55
CA SER A 331 -19.41 12.01 -2.19
C SER A 331 -18.94 13.46 -2.12
N LYS A 332 -19.58 14.25 -1.25
CA LYS A 332 -19.19 15.65 -0.98
C LYS A 332 -17.78 15.78 -0.36
N VAL A 333 -17.16 14.68 0.11
CA VAL A 333 -15.84 14.70 0.76
C VAL A 333 -14.73 15.20 -0.17
N TRP A 334 -14.90 15.07 -1.48
CA TRP A 334 -13.95 15.51 -2.51
C TRP A 334 -13.99 17.00 -2.81
N LYS A 335 -15.08 17.68 -2.37
CA LYS A 335 -15.29 19.11 -2.62
C LYS A 335 -14.49 19.94 -1.62
N ASN A 336 -14.11 21.16 -2.04
CA ASN A 336 -13.45 22.16 -1.18
C ASN A 336 -12.09 21.74 -0.57
N LEU A 337 -11.38 20.80 -1.20
CA LEU A 337 -10.04 20.40 -0.76
C LEU A 337 -8.93 21.27 -1.36
N LYS A 338 -9.23 22.05 -2.40
CA LYS A 338 -8.28 22.96 -3.03
C LYS A 338 -8.16 24.26 -2.22
N ILE A 339 -6.94 24.75 -2.07
CA ILE A 339 -6.69 26.11 -1.52
C ILE A 339 -7.37 27.12 -2.43
N ARG A 340 -8.33 27.87 -1.90
CA ARG A 340 -8.99 28.95 -2.64
C ARG A 340 -7.98 30.06 -2.92
N GLU A 341 -7.98 30.55 -4.14
CA GLU A 341 -7.29 31.81 -4.45
C GLU A 341 -8.13 32.95 -3.88
N SER A 342 -7.55 33.74 -2.98
CA SER A 342 -8.16 35.03 -2.63
C SER A 342 -8.02 35.92 -3.86
N ASN A 343 -9.15 36.31 -4.43
CA ASN A 343 -9.20 37.35 -5.43
C ASN A 343 -8.63 38.64 -4.87
#